data_19617660383681a7ee865fa55e1c95c1
#
_entry.id   19617660383681a7ee865fa55e1c95c1
#
_cell.length_a   1.000
_cell.length_b   1.000
_cell.length_c   1.000
_cell.angle_alpha   90.00
_cell.angle_beta   90.00
_cell.angle_gamma   90.00
#
_symmetry.space_group_name_H-M   'P 1'
#
loop_
_entity.id
_entity.type
_entity.pdbx_description
1 polymer ?
#
loop_
_entity_poly.entity_id
_entity_poly.type
_entity_poly.pdbx_seq_one_letter_code
_entity_poly.pdbx_strand_id
1 'polypeptide(L)'
;MKYLLTGAEMAEADRATSEVIGIPSIVLMERAALAVTKEITDRFPQTARVTVLAGPGNNGADGLAVGRLLTDRGYKVQFLLLNPAMPPEGSSALVQRKILEAYGQTPEAFDAGKMRAFGPDVIVDALFGTGLGRPLKGSAAQIVEHVGAFRRETGCTVVGLDLPSGISSENGAVMGCAVRCDFTVTFAYYKRGHFLYPGCTYCGQTILRQIGIHDRSFTCLGGEMPEMVMAERGDIRRLLAGRDPGGNKGTFGKILIIAGSYAMCGAALLSAEACMRAGAGMVKVFTREENRVIIQEKLPEAMLTVYSALPQEPDQKEEAAGRIAQSLRDDLAWADLIAIGPAIGRGEEGRLLLRTLLEETARRDECGSGPSKKIKGIVIDADALRIIASDEKTDALMRDRDRSIECVLTPHLAEFADLAHVSVKDAAVDRIHHMRQICDRYSCTVLGKDARTLIASKAGRQICMITNGNSGMATAGSGDVLTGITAAMLCAVSPGEDKGYRAAVAAAYIHAEAGDICKKNLGERTMIAGDLIAALGRAIALITGE
;
A
#
# COMPACT_ATOMS: atom_id res chain seq x y z
N MET A 1 -10.29 3.39 7.83
CA MET A 1 -9.44 2.39 7.16
C MET A 1 -10.15 1.06 7.12
N LYS A 2 -9.92 0.24 6.09
CA LYS A 2 -10.49 -1.11 5.96
C LYS A 2 -9.43 -2.15 6.24
N TYR A 3 -9.79 -3.22 6.92
CA TYR A 3 -8.88 -4.34 7.18
C TYR A 3 -8.60 -5.15 5.92
N LEU A 4 -7.35 -5.62 5.80
CA LEU A 4 -6.87 -6.54 4.77
C LEU A 4 -6.41 -7.82 5.47
N LEU A 5 -7.21 -8.88 5.35
CA LEU A 5 -7.00 -10.11 6.11
C LEU A 5 -6.12 -11.11 5.36
N THR A 6 -5.43 -11.93 6.13
CA THR A 6 -4.93 -13.23 5.69
C THR A 6 -6.08 -14.24 5.63
N GLY A 7 -5.85 -15.39 5.00
CA GLY A 7 -6.81 -16.50 5.04
C GLY A 7 -7.05 -17.03 6.46
N ALA A 8 -6.00 -17.05 7.28
CA ALA A 8 -6.07 -17.48 8.67
C ALA A 8 -6.90 -16.52 9.52
N GLU A 9 -6.67 -15.20 9.42
CA GLU A 9 -7.46 -14.17 10.12
C GLU A 9 -8.93 -14.21 9.70
N MET A 10 -9.21 -14.45 8.41
CA MET A 10 -10.59 -14.58 7.92
C MET A 10 -11.28 -15.85 8.47
N ALA A 11 -10.59 -16.99 8.47
CA ALA A 11 -11.12 -18.25 9.01
C ALA A 11 -11.43 -18.14 10.51
N GLU A 12 -10.56 -17.43 11.26
CA GLU A 12 -10.78 -17.17 12.69
C GLU A 12 -12.01 -16.27 12.92
N ALA A 13 -12.18 -15.20 12.12
CA ALA A 13 -13.33 -14.32 12.20
C ALA A 13 -14.65 -15.04 11.86
N ASP A 14 -14.62 -15.93 10.87
CA ASP A 14 -15.77 -16.76 10.48
C ASP A 14 -16.14 -17.75 11.60
N ARG A 15 -15.14 -18.44 12.16
CA ARG A 15 -15.30 -19.37 13.29
C ARG A 15 -15.86 -18.64 14.51
N ALA A 16 -15.29 -17.50 14.90
CA ALA A 16 -15.74 -16.70 16.02
C ALA A 16 -17.18 -16.19 15.82
N THR A 17 -17.54 -15.84 14.60
CA THR A 17 -18.90 -15.41 14.27
C THR A 17 -19.89 -16.57 14.44
N SER A 18 -19.51 -17.78 14.06
CA SER A 18 -20.39 -18.95 14.13
C SER A 18 -20.48 -19.53 15.53
N GLU A 19 -19.36 -19.67 16.25
CA GLU A 19 -19.29 -20.37 17.54
C GLU A 19 -19.59 -19.46 18.73
N VAL A 20 -19.20 -18.17 18.68
CA VAL A 20 -19.31 -17.24 19.82
C VAL A 20 -20.43 -16.23 19.62
N ILE A 21 -20.49 -15.59 18.45
CA ILE A 21 -21.57 -14.63 18.15
C ILE A 21 -22.88 -15.35 17.86
N GLY A 22 -22.82 -16.61 17.37
CA GLY A 22 -23.97 -17.51 17.21
C GLY A 22 -24.70 -17.38 15.87
N ILE A 23 -24.07 -16.81 14.82
CA ILE A 23 -24.64 -16.83 13.47
C ILE A 23 -24.23 -18.12 12.76
N PRO A 24 -25.13 -19.07 12.48
CA PRO A 24 -24.76 -20.34 11.86
C PRO A 24 -24.04 -20.16 10.53
N SER A 25 -23.00 -20.96 10.26
CA SER A 25 -22.19 -20.83 9.03
C SER A 25 -23.01 -20.97 7.75
N ILE A 26 -24.07 -21.77 7.76
CA ILE A 26 -24.98 -21.90 6.61
C ILE A 26 -25.73 -20.59 6.29
N VAL A 27 -25.98 -19.74 7.31
CA VAL A 27 -26.58 -18.41 7.12
C VAL A 27 -25.57 -17.45 6.48
N LEU A 28 -24.30 -17.49 6.91
CA LEU A 28 -23.23 -16.71 6.31
C LEU A 28 -23.02 -17.09 4.84
N MET A 29 -23.02 -18.40 4.54
CA MET A 29 -22.94 -18.95 3.19
C MET A 29 -24.11 -18.47 2.31
N GLU A 30 -25.33 -18.56 2.80
CA GLU A 30 -26.52 -18.10 2.03
C GLU A 30 -26.45 -16.61 1.72
N ARG A 31 -25.98 -15.78 2.68
CA ARG A 31 -25.78 -14.34 2.46
C ARG A 31 -24.66 -14.06 1.45
N ALA A 32 -23.57 -14.83 1.48
CA ALA A 32 -22.50 -14.75 0.49
C ALA A 32 -23.03 -15.10 -0.91
N ALA A 33 -23.76 -16.21 -1.03
CA ALA A 33 -24.35 -16.65 -2.29
C ALA A 33 -25.37 -15.65 -2.83
N LEU A 34 -26.21 -15.07 -1.99
CA LEU A 34 -27.15 -14.00 -2.38
C LEU A 34 -26.43 -12.76 -2.91
N ALA A 35 -25.32 -12.38 -2.28
CA ALA A 35 -24.51 -11.24 -2.71
C ALA A 35 -23.91 -11.45 -4.11
N VAL A 36 -23.33 -12.64 -4.37
CA VAL A 36 -22.80 -12.98 -5.71
C VAL A 36 -23.91 -13.07 -6.76
N THR A 37 -25.00 -13.74 -6.40
CA THR A 37 -26.18 -13.85 -7.28
C THR A 37 -26.68 -12.47 -7.70
N LYS A 38 -26.76 -11.52 -6.75
CA LYS A 38 -27.15 -10.14 -7.06
C LYS A 38 -26.19 -9.48 -8.05
N GLU A 39 -24.88 -9.61 -7.86
CA GLU A 39 -23.89 -9.05 -8.81
C GLU A 39 -24.01 -9.62 -10.22
N ILE A 40 -24.37 -10.91 -10.34
CA ILE A 40 -24.60 -11.55 -11.64
C ILE A 40 -25.92 -11.06 -12.25
N THR A 41 -27.02 -11.06 -11.49
CA THR A 41 -28.33 -10.67 -12.01
C THR A 41 -28.44 -9.18 -12.35
N ASP A 42 -27.67 -8.33 -11.68
CA ASP A 42 -27.60 -6.89 -12.00
C ASP A 42 -26.84 -6.62 -13.33
N ARG A 43 -25.99 -7.55 -13.79
CA ARG A 43 -25.14 -7.38 -14.98
C ARG A 43 -25.55 -8.20 -16.19
N PHE A 44 -26.22 -9.33 -15.95
CA PHE A 44 -26.53 -10.29 -17.01
C PHE A 44 -28.03 -10.57 -17.07
N PRO A 45 -28.62 -10.63 -18.27
CA PRO A 45 -30.04 -10.98 -18.44
C PRO A 45 -30.28 -12.44 -18.07
N GLN A 46 -31.52 -12.78 -17.72
CA GLN A 46 -31.94 -14.13 -17.35
C GLN A 46 -31.67 -15.19 -18.45
N THR A 47 -31.54 -14.77 -19.69
CA THR A 47 -31.18 -15.65 -20.83
C THR A 47 -29.73 -16.09 -20.83
N ALA A 48 -28.86 -15.46 -20.01
CA ALA A 48 -27.46 -15.82 -19.91
C ALA A 48 -27.30 -17.23 -19.35
N ARG A 49 -26.38 -17.98 -19.92
CA ARG A 49 -26.00 -19.34 -19.47
C ARG A 49 -24.84 -19.23 -18.48
N VAL A 50 -25.00 -19.85 -17.33
CA VAL A 50 -24.02 -19.80 -16.24
C VAL A 50 -23.44 -21.17 -15.98
N THR A 51 -22.11 -21.30 -16.00
CA THR A 51 -21.42 -22.50 -15.51
C THR A 51 -20.79 -22.23 -14.15
N VAL A 52 -21.13 -23.01 -13.16
CA VAL A 52 -20.50 -22.99 -11.82
C VAL A 52 -19.44 -24.07 -11.75
N LEU A 53 -18.19 -23.67 -11.47
CA LEU A 53 -17.06 -24.56 -11.23
C LEU A 53 -16.87 -24.69 -9.72
N ALA A 54 -17.25 -25.83 -9.13
CA ALA A 54 -17.21 -26.01 -7.69
C ALA A 54 -16.09 -26.95 -7.23
N GLY A 55 -15.31 -26.47 -6.25
CA GLY A 55 -14.32 -27.25 -5.53
C GLY A 55 -14.91 -28.06 -4.38
N PRO A 56 -14.08 -28.84 -3.66
CA PRO A 56 -14.55 -29.72 -2.59
C PRO A 56 -14.79 -29.02 -1.24
N GLY A 57 -14.35 -27.77 -1.09
CA GLY A 57 -14.41 -27.00 0.16
C GLY A 57 -15.61 -26.05 0.27
N ASN A 58 -15.54 -25.15 1.26
CA ASN A 58 -16.60 -24.16 1.53
C ASN A 58 -16.84 -23.23 0.32
N ASN A 59 -15.77 -22.81 -0.37
CA ASN A 59 -15.90 -21.99 -1.58
C ASN A 59 -16.74 -22.68 -2.67
N GLY A 60 -16.54 -24.01 -2.83
CA GLY A 60 -17.39 -24.82 -3.73
C GLY A 60 -18.85 -24.89 -3.27
N ALA A 61 -19.08 -24.98 -1.96
CA ALA A 61 -20.42 -24.95 -1.40
C ALA A 61 -21.12 -23.59 -1.66
N ASP A 62 -20.40 -22.48 -1.48
CA ASP A 62 -20.88 -21.14 -1.85
C ASP A 62 -21.26 -21.07 -3.33
N GLY A 63 -20.41 -21.63 -4.22
CA GLY A 63 -20.68 -21.72 -5.65
C GLY A 63 -21.93 -22.51 -5.99
N LEU A 64 -22.15 -23.68 -5.34
CA LEU A 64 -23.36 -24.48 -5.52
C LEU A 64 -24.60 -23.71 -5.07
N ALA A 65 -24.52 -22.97 -3.95
CA ALA A 65 -25.60 -22.10 -3.48
C ALA A 65 -25.90 -20.96 -4.47
N VAL A 66 -24.87 -20.31 -5.04
CA VAL A 66 -25.02 -19.30 -6.10
C VAL A 66 -25.76 -19.89 -7.30
N GLY A 67 -25.33 -21.06 -7.79
CA GLY A 67 -25.98 -21.73 -8.93
C GLY A 67 -27.43 -22.07 -8.64
N ARG A 68 -27.77 -22.59 -7.44
CA ARG A 68 -29.14 -22.83 -6.99
C ARG A 68 -29.99 -21.56 -7.04
N LEU A 69 -29.49 -20.47 -6.47
CA LEU A 69 -30.19 -19.18 -6.44
C LEU A 69 -30.39 -18.57 -7.84
N LEU A 70 -29.48 -18.81 -8.76
CA LEU A 70 -29.63 -18.43 -10.17
C LEU A 70 -30.70 -19.30 -10.87
N THR A 71 -30.71 -20.62 -10.59
CA THR A 71 -31.75 -21.53 -11.10
C THR A 71 -33.14 -21.09 -10.63
N ASP A 72 -33.30 -20.74 -9.35
CA ASP A 72 -34.57 -20.20 -8.80
C ASP A 72 -35.01 -18.91 -9.53
N ARG A 73 -34.09 -18.15 -10.08
CA ARG A 73 -34.35 -16.93 -10.86
C ARG A 73 -34.52 -17.21 -12.36
N GLY A 74 -34.56 -18.48 -12.77
CA GLY A 74 -34.82 -18.91 -14.14
C GLY A 74 -33.60 -18.86 -15.08
N TYR A 75 -32.37 -18.69 -14.56
CA TYR A 75 -31.16 -18.84 -15.37
C TYR A 75 -30.93 -20.29 -15.76
N LYS A 76 -30.33 -20.52 -16.92
CA LYS A 76 -29.80 -21.83 -17.28
C LYS A 76 -28.44 -22.03 -16.62
N VAL A 77 -28.35 -22.99 -15.67
CA VAL A 77 -27.12 -23.21 -14.89
C VAL A 77 -26.59 -24.61 -15.13
N GLN A 78 -25.29 -24.70 -15.40
CA GLN A 78 -24.52 -25.96 -15.45
C GLN A 78 -23.61 -26.02 -14.21
N PHE A 79 -23.58 -27.19 -13.55
CA PHE A 79 -22.73 -27.42 -12.38
C PHE A 79 -21.63 -28.43 -12.71
N LEU A 80 -20.36 -28.00 -12.68
CA LEU A 80 -19.20 -28.82 -12.94
C LEU A 80 -18.29 -28.87 -11.72
N LEU A 81 -17.97 -30.06 -11.26
CA LEU A 81 -17.25 -30.32 -10.02
C LEU A 81 -15.81 -30.73 -10.30
N LEU A 82 -14.87 -30.17 -9.55
CA LEU A 82 -13.48 -30.65 -9.52
C LEU A 82 -13.40 -32.09 -8.98
N ASN A 83 -14.17 -32.39 -7.95
CA ASN A 83 -14.29 -33.74 -7.37
C ASN A 83 -15.77 -34.14 -7.31
N PRO A 84 -16.21 -35.15 -8.10
CA PRO A 84 -17.59 -35.60 -8.12
C PRO A 84 -18.00 -36.43 -6.90
N ALA A 85 -17.04 -36.87 -6.06
CA ALA A 85 -17.33 -37.65 -4.86
C ALA A 85 -18.30 -36.88 -3.94
N MET A 86 -19.14 -37.62 -3.22
CA MET A 86 -20.06 -37.04 -2.24
C MET A 86 -19.25 -36.35 -1.13
N PRO A 87 -19.61 -35.07 -0.79
CA PRO A 87 -18.97 -34.38 0.30
C PRO A 87 -19.18 -35.07 1.66
N PRO A 88 -18.30 -34.82 2.64
CA PRO A 88 -18.42 -35.37 3.98
C PRO A 88 -19.77 -35.05 4.63
N GLU A 89 -20.26 -35.96 5.49
CA GLU A 89 -21.48 -35.76 6.25
C GLU A 89 -21.36 -34.50 7.15
N GLY A 90 -22.44 -33.74 7.26
CA GLY A 90 -22.47 -32.49 8.00
C GLY A 90 -21.82 -31.27 7.28
N SER A 91 -21.18 -31.46 6.11
CA SER A 91 -20.60 -30.35 5.37
C SER A 91 -21.65 -29.51 4.64
N SER A 92 -21.41 -28.22 4.54
CA SER A 92 -22.27 -27.30 3.77
C SER A 92 -22.37 -27.69 2.30
N ALA A 93 -21.30 -28.24 1.72
CA ALA A 93 -21.31 -28.76 0.35
C ALA A 93 -22.30 -29.93 0.17
N LEU A 94 -22.40 -30.81 1.15
CA LEU A 94 -23.39 -31.90 1.11
C LEU A 94 -24.82 -31.38 1.19
N VAL A 95 -25.06 -30.37 2.02
CA VAL A 95 -26.38 -29.70 2.13
C VAL A 95 -26.78 -29.12 0.77
N GLN A 96 -25.90 -28.36 0.13
CA GLN A 96 -26.20 -27.74 -1.18
C GLN A 96 -26.38 -28.82 -2.28
N ARG A 97 -25.60 -29.92 -2.26
CA ARG A 97 -25.76 -31.03 -3.20
C ARG A 97 -27.15 -31.65 -3.09
N LYS A 98 -27.60 -31.97 -1.87
CA LYS A 98 -28.95 -32.55 -1.64
C LYS A 98 -30.08 -31.61 -2.08
N ILE A 99 -29.92 -30.30 -1.87
CA ILE A 99 -30.93 -29.32 -2.33
C ILE A 99 -30.96 -29.29 -3.86
N LEU A 100 -29.80 -29.25 -4.54
CA LEU A 100 -29.74 -29.26 -6.00
C LEU A 100 -30.39 -30.54 -6.58
N GLU A 101 -30.11 -31.71 -6.00
CA GLU A 101 -30.73 -32.96 -6.39
C GLU A 101 -32.27 -32.94 -6.25
N ALA A 102 -32.77 -32.35 -5.14
CA ALA A 102 -34.20 -32.13 -4.94
C ALA A 102 -34.82 -31.13 -5.96
N TYR A 103 -34.02 -30.23 -6.51
CA TYR A 103 -34.42 -29.32 -7.61
C TYR A 103 -34.28 -29.96 -9.00
N GLY A 104 -33.93 -31.26 -9.08
CA GLY A 104 -33.69 -31.95 -10.33
C GLY A 104 -32.41 -31.54 -11.06
N GLN A 105 -31.49 -30.86 -10.35
CA GLN A 105 -30.17 -30.48 -10.87
C GLN A 105 -29.15 -31.55 -10.53
N THR A 106 -28.33 -31.98 -11.49
CA THR A 106 -27.31 -32.99 -11.29
C THR A 106 -25.93 -32.39 -11.51
N PRO A 107 -25.19 -32.03 -10.43
CA PRO A 107 -23.78 -31.64 -10.57
C PRO A 107 -22.92 -32.78 -11.07
N GLU A 108 -22.13 -32.52 -12.13
CA GLU A 108 -21.31 -33.53 -12.81
C GLU A 108 -19.81 -33.26 -12.62
N ALA A 109 -18.97 -34.27 -12.87
CA ALA A 109 -17.54 -34.06 -12.96
C ALA A 109 -17.20 -33.05 -14.06
N PHE A 110 -16.16 -32.24 -13.85
CA PHE A 110 -15.70 -31.32 -14.88
C PHE A 110 -15.38 -32.05 -16.19
N ASP A 111 -15.97 -31.56 -17.25
CA ASP A 111 -15.71 -31.98 -18.63
C ASP A 111 -15.66 -30.75 -19.53
N ALA A 112 -14.51 -30.53 -20.17
CA ALA A 112 -14.28 -29.35 -21.02
C ALA A 112 -15.18 -29.37 -22.29
N GLY A 113 -15.49 -30.55 -22.83
CA GLY A 113 -16.40 -30.71 -23.98
C GLY A 113 -17.84 -30.33 -23.62
N LYS A 114 -18.32 -30.79 -22.46
CA LYS A 114 -19.65 -30.43 -21.95
C LYS A 114 -19.76 -28.94 -21.66
N MET A 115 -18.72 -28.32 -21.05
CA MET A 115 -18.70 -26.88 -20.82
C MET A 115 -18.76 -26.10 -22.14
N ARG A 116 -17.97 -26.52 -23.14
CA ARG A 116 -17.98 -25.89 -24.48
C ARG A 116 -19.33 -26.07 -25.18
N ALA A 117 -19.92 -27.24 -25.11
CA ALA A 117 -21.24 -27.54 -25.72
C ALA A 117 -22.36 -26.70 -25.05
N PHE A 118 -22.28 -26.51 -23.74
CA PHE A 118 -23.20 -25.64 -23.01
C PHE A 118 -23.00 -24.18 -23.40
N GLY A 119 -21.76 -23.74 -23.63
CA GLY A 119 -21.38 -22.39 -24.06
C GLY A 119 -21.78 -21.31 -23.06
N PRO A 120 -21.19 -21.27 -21.86
CA PRO A 120 -21.54 -20.28 -20.85
C PRO A 120 -21.20 -18.85 -21.28
N ASP A 121 -22.10 -17.92 -20.95
CA ASP A 121 -21.85 -16.49 -21.01
C ASP A 121 -21.11 -16.02 -19.74
N VAL A 122 -21.34 -16.73 -18.62
CA VAL A 122 -20.71 -16.46 -17.32
C VAL A 122 -20.17 -17.76 -16.73
N ILE A 123 -18.93 -17.73 -16.25
CA ILE A 123 -18.31 -18.79 -15.47
C ILE A 123 -18.11 -18.28 -14.04
N VAL A 124 -18.62 -19.02 -13.06
CA VAL A 124 -18.42 -18.75 -11.63
C VAL A 124 -17.27 -19.64 -11.14
N ASP A 125 -16.15 -19.03 -10.80
CA ASP A 125 -14.98 -19.68 -10.22
C ASP A 125 -15.19 -19.85 -8.71
N ALA A 126 -15.58 -21.03 -8.29
CA ALA A 126 -15.74 -21.48 -6.92
C ALA A 126 -14.89 -22.71 -6.61
N LEU A 127 -13.75 -22.89 -7.29
CA LEU A 127 -12.87 -24.05 -7.08
C LEU A 127 -12.15 -23.96 -5.74
N PHE A 128 -11.47 -22.82 -5.47
CA PHE A 128 -10.71 -22.57 -4.24
C PHE A 128 -10.84 -21.11 -3.82
N GLY A 129 -10.99 -20.86 -2.52
CA GLY A 129 -10.97 -19.54 -1.91
C GLY A 129 -9.72 -19.35 -1.04
N THR A 130 -9.88 -18.67 0.09
CA THR A 130 -8.80 -18.31 1.04
C THR A 130 -8.05 -19.48 1.65
N GLY A 131 -8.62 -20.68 1.66
CA GLY A 131 -8.01 -21.89 2.23
C GLY A 131 -6.96 -22.58 1.35
N LEU A 132 -6.53 -21.99 0.22
CA LEU A 132 -5.56 -22.59 -0.69
C LEU A 132 -4.13 -22.51 -0.10
N GLY A 133 -3.62 -23.61 0.46
CA GLY A 133 -2.28 -23.69 1.08
C GLY A 133 -1.19 -24.32 0.21
N ARG A 134 -1.49 -24.78 -1.01
CA ARG A 134 -0.53 -25.48 -1.89
C ARG A 134 -0.77 -25.16 -3.37
N PRO A 135 0.27 -25.25 -4.21
CA PRO A 135 0.14 -25.00 -5.64
C PRO A 135 -0.88 -25.93 -6.31
N LEU A 136 -1.69 -25.37 -7.22
CA LEU A 136 -2.64 -26.14 -8.03
C LEU A 136 -1.88 -27.04 -8.99
N LYS A 137 -2.29 -28.32 -9.04
CA LYS A 137 -1.72 -29.38 -9.90
C LYS A 137 -2.82 -30.29 -10.43
N GLY A 138 -2.49 -31.15 -11.41
CA GLY A 138 -3.41 -32.16 -11.95
C GLY A 138 -4.72 -31.57 -12.47
N SER A 139 -5.85 -32.15 -12.11
CA SER A 139 -7.18 -31.77 -12.61
C SER A 139 -7.52 -30.30 -12.33
N ALA A 140 -7.12 -29.75 -11.17
CA ALA A 140 -7.37 -28.36 -10.86
C ALA A 140 -6.63 -27.41 -11.83
N ALA A 141 -5.36 -27.71 -12.14
CA ALA A 141 -4.58 -26.92 -13.09
C ALA A 141 -5.17 -27.02 -14.51
N GLN A 142 -5.63 -28.21 -14.91
CA GLN A 142 -6.29 -28.41 -16.22
C GLN A 142 -7.58 -27.59 -16.33
N ILE A 143 -8.39 -27.52 -15.28
CA ILE A 143 -9.61 -26.70 -15.27
C ILE A 143 -9.25 -25.23 -15.48
N VAL A 144 -8.26 -24.71 -14.73
CA VAL A 144 -7.79 -23.32 -14.87
C VAL A 144 -7.34 -23.01 -16.30
N GLU A 145 -6.60 -23.94 -16.93
CA GLU A 145 -6.14 -23.82 -18.32
C GLU A 145 -7.33 -23.78 -19.30
N HIS A 146 -8.30 -24.68 -19.16
CA HIS A 146 -9.49 -24.75 -19.99
C HIS A 146 -10.37 -23.50 -19.87
N VAL A 147 -10.56 -22.98 -18.65
CA VAL A 147 -11.28 -21.72 -18.40
C VAL A 147 -10.58 -20.57 -19.09
N GLY A 148 -9.26 -20.47 -18.94
CA GLY A 148 -8.46 -19.44 -19.58
C GLY A 148 -8.51 -19.50 -21.12
N ALA A 149 -8.47 -20.69 -21.70
CA ALA A 149 -8.61 -20.90 -23.15
C ALA A 149 -10.02 -20.51 -23.63
N PHE A 150 -11.06 -21.00 -22.97
CA PHE A 150 -12.45 -20.72 -23.31
C PHE A 150 -12.76 -19.21 -23.24
N ARG A 151 -12.29 -18.54 -22.17
CA ARG A 151 -12.44 -17.09 -22.03
C ARG A 151 -11.79 -16.31 -23.18
N ARG A 152 -10.58 -16.69 -23.59
CA ARG A 152 -9.89 -16.04 -24.74
C ARG A 152 -10.62 -16.24 -26.06
N GLU A 153 -11.24 -17.39 -26.27
CA GLU A 153 -11.96 -17.75 -27.50
C GLU A 153 -13.33 -17.08 -27.60
N THR A 154 -14.06 -17.00 -26.49
CA THR A 154 -15.49 -16.60 -26.51
C THR A 154 -15.74 -15.21 -25.92
N GLY A 155 -14.81 -14.70 -25.12
CA GLY A 155 -15.02 -13.47 -24.36
C GLY A 155 -15.99 -13.63 -23.16
N CYS A 156 -16.28 -14.88 -22.73
CA CYS A 156 -17.16 -15.11 -21.58
C CYS A 156 -16.62 -14.41 -20.33
N THR A 157 -17.52 -13.96 -19.47
CA THR A 157 -17.17 -13.32 -18.19
C THR A 157 -16.85 -14.36 -17.14
N VAL A 158 -15.77 -14.18 -16.39
CA VAL A 158 -15.38 -15.02 -15.25
C VAL A 158 -15.54 -14.26 -13.95
N VAL A 159 -16.31 -14.83 -13.03
CA VAL A 159 -16.63 -14.26 -11.72
C VAL A 159 -15.94 -15.08 -10.65
N GLY A 160 -15.05 -14.45 -9.88
CA GLY A 160 -14.38 -15.10 -8.74
C GLY A 160 -15.23 -15.04 -7.47
N LEU A 161 -15.34 -16.14 -6.75
CA LEU A 161 -15.90 -16.19 -5.41
C LEU A 161 -14.80 -16.03 -4.38
N ASP A 162 -14.91 -15.00 -3.56
CA ASP A 162 -14.02 -14.61 -2.48
C ASP A 162 -12.60 -14.24 -2.94
N LEU A 163 -11.90 -15.15 -3.61
CA LEU A 163 -10.57 -14.93 -4.20
C LEU A 163 -10.45 -15.79 -5.47
N PRO A 164 -9.83 -15.31 -6.57
CA PRO A 164 -9.63 -16.14 -7.74
C PRO A 164 -8.86 -17.41 -7.41
N SER A 165 -9.34 -18.56 -7.87
CA SER A 165 -8.69 -19.84 -7.61
C SER A 165 -7.25 -19.84 -8.09
N GLY A 166 -6.33 -20.19 -7.19
CA GLY A 166 -4.89 -20.19 -7.44
C GLY A 166 -4.14 -18.95 -6.94
N ILE A 167 -4.82 -17.98 -6.34
CA ILE A 167 -4.19 -16.81 -5.71
C ILE A 167 -4.07 -17.02 -4.20
N SER A 168 -2.89 -16.75 -3.64
CA SER A 168 -2.65 -16.74 -2.19
C SER A 168 -3.35 -15.57 -1.52
N SER A 169 -4.14 -15.83 -0.48
CA SER A 169 -4.76 -14.80 0.36
C SER A 169 -3.74 -14.02 1.20
N GLU A 170 -2.57 -14.62 1.48
CA GLU A 170 -1.53 -14.05 2.34
C GLU A 170 -0.73 -12.95 1.64
N ASN A 171 -0.23 -13.25 0.43
CA ASN A 171 0.77 -12.44 -0.25
C ASN A 171 0.48 -12.18 -1.74
N GLY A 172 -0.67 -12.65 -2.25
CA GLY A 172 -1.04 -12.47 -3.66
C GLY A 172 -0.22 -13.30 -4.66
N ALA A 173 0.58 -14.26 -4.20
CA ALA A 173 1.35 -15.11 -5.09
C ALA A 173 0.43 -16.03 -5.91
N VAL A 174 0.83 -16.32 -7.16
CA VAL A 174 0.18 -17.33 -7.99
C VAL A 174 0.65 -18.72 -7.55
N MET A 175 -0.27 -19.52 -7.04
CA MET A 175 -0.04 -20.87 -6.53
C MET A 175 -0.05 -21.90 -7.68
N GLY A 176 1.02 -21.92 -8.47
CA GLY A 176 1.16 -22.76 -9.66
C GLY A 176 0.48 -22.16 -10.90
N CYS A 177 -0.84 -22.08 -10.89
CA CYS A 177 -1.64 -21.37 -11.88
C CYS A 177 -2.85 -20.71 -11.20
N ALA A 178 -3.51 -19.77 -11.89
CA ALA A 178 -4.67 -19.07 -11.32
C ALA A 178 -5.71 -18.71 -12.39
N VAL A 179 -6.96 -18.69 -11.99
CA VAL A 179 -8.08 -18.20 -12.80
C VAL A 179 -8.00 -16.67 -12.89
N ARG A 180 -8.13 -16.12 -14.08
CA ARG A 180 -8.23 -14.67 -14.29
C ARG A 180 -9.70 -14.26 -14.37
N CYS A 181 -10.16 -13.53 -13.38
CA CYS A 181 -11.54 -13.06 -13.27
C CYS A 181 -11.71 -11.67 -13.88
N ASP A 182 -12.92 -11.35 -14.31
CA ASP A 182 -13.33 -10.01 -14.74
C ASP A 182 -13.79 -9.19 -13.53
N PHE A 183 -14.45 -9.86 -12.59
CA PHE A 183 -14.66 -9.31 -11.26
C PHE A 183 -14.67 -10.42 -10.21
N THR A 184 -14.37 -10.04 -8.96
CA THR A 184 -14.35 -10.95 -7.81
C THR A 184 -15.23 -10.38 -6.72
N VAL A 185 -16.17 -11.17 -6.19
CA VAL A 185 -17.01 -10.78 -5.06
C VAL A 185 -16.43 -11.41 -3.80
N THR A 186 -15.94 -10.57 -2.90
CA THR A 186 -15.35 -10.99 -1.63
C THR A 186 -16.23 -10.60 -0.45
N PHE A 187 -16.13 -11.34 0.66
CA PHE A 187 -17.07 -11.29 1.76
C PHE A 187 -16.46 -10.72 3.02
N ALA A 188 -17.23 -9.91 3.75
CA ALA A 188 -16.92 -9.25 5.01
C ALA A 188 -15.70 -8.33 4.94
N TYR A 189 -14.53 -8.86 4.60
CA TYR A 189 -13.26 -8.14 4.54
C TYR A 189 -12.48 -8.47 3.27
N TYR A 190 -11.70 -7.50 2.78
CA TYR A 190 -10.73 -7.76 1.73
C TYR A 190 -9.63 -8.69 2.24
N LYS A 191 -9.05 -9.49 1.35
CA LYS A 191 -7.84 -10.27 1.63
C LYS A 191 -6.63 -9.57 1.01
N ARG A 192 -5.44 -9.76 1.60
CA ARG A 192 -4.18 -9.16 1.12
C ARG A 192 -3.95 -9.49 -0.36
N GLY A 193 -4.28 -10.71 -0.77
CA GLY A 193 -4.14 -11.18 -2.16
C GLY A 193 -4.95 -10.42 -3.21
N HIS A 194 -6.01 -9.69 -2.82
CA HIS A 194 -6.76 -8.83 -3.75
C HIS A 194 -5.97 -7.60 -4.22
N PHE A 195 -4.97 -7.17 -3.45
CA PHE A 195 -4.24 -5.93 -3.73
C PHE A 195 -2.76 -6.15 -3.99
N LEU A 196 -2.16 -7.22 -3.44
CA LEU A 196 -0.75 -7.53 -3.66
C LEU A 196 -0.51 -8.16 -5.04
N TYR A 197 0.62 -7.78 -5.66
CA TYR A 197 1.04 -8.36 -6.92
C TYR A 197 1.66 -9.74 -6.74
N PRO A 198 1.45 -10.67 -7.72
CA PRO A 198 0.69 -10.50 -8.96
C PRO A 198 -0.82 -10.72 -8.81
N GLY A 199 -1.32 -11.18 -7.65
CA GLY A 199 -2.71 -11.60 -7.41
C GLY A 199 -3.75 -10.56 -7.84
N CYS A 200 -3.52 -9.28 -7.54
CA CYS A 200 -4.45 -8.20 -7.90
C CYS A 200 -4.73 -8.12 -9.42
N THR A 201 -3.82 -8.61 -10.27
CA THR A 201 -4.04 -8.63 -11.73
C THR A 201 -4.97 -9.75 -12.19
N TYR A 202 -5.30 -10.69 -11.30
CA TYR A 202 -6.22 -11.80 -11.56
C TYR A 202 -7.63 -11.54 -11.03
N CYS A 203 -7.80 -10.61 -10.07
CA CYS A 203 -9.07 -10.36 -9.40
C CYS A 203 -10.09 -9.58 -10.25
N GLY A 204 -9.64 -8.87 -11.29
CA GLY A 204 -10.50 -7.90 -11.97
C GLY A 204 -11.02 -6.83 -11.01
N GLN A 205 -12.29 -6.43 -11.16
CA GLN A 205 -12.93 -5.53 -10.21
C GLN A 205 -13.25 -6.28 -8.90
N THR A 206 -12.61 -5.95 -7.81
CA THR A 206 -12.91 -6.55 -6.49
C THR A 206 -14.06 -5.84 -5.80
N ILE A 207 -15.11 -6.58 -5.47
CA ILE A 207 -16.36 -6.08 -4.91
C ILE A 207 -16.54 -6.66 -3.50
N LEU A 208 -16.49 -5.82 -2.47
CA LEU A 208 -16.72 -6.24 -1.08
C LEU A 208 -18.22 -6.25 -0.76
N ARG A 209 -18.70 -7.35 -0.21
CA ARG A 209 -20.08 -7.49 0.28
C ARG A 209 -20.11 -7.93 1.75
N GLN A 210 -20.95 -7.26 2.53
CA GLN A 210 -21.14 -7.61 3.94
C GLN A 210 -22.09 -8.81 4.07
N ILE A 211 -21.65 -9.82 4.85
CA ILE A 211 -22.42 -11.04 5.07
C ILE A 211 -22.83 -11.26 6.52
N GLY A 212 -22.43 -10.36 7.44
CA GLY A 212 -22.79 -10.39 8.84
C GLY A 212 -21.67 -10.72 9.81
N ILE A 213 -20.42 -10.76 9.34
CA ILE A 213 -19.24 -10.84 10.18
C ILE A 213 -18.89 -9.43 10.66
N HIS A 214 -18.77 -9.25 11.97
CA HIS A 214 -18.52 -7.95 12.60
C HIS A 214 -17.11 -7.91 13.20
N ASP A 215 -16.51 -6.72 13.36
CA ASP A 215 -15.15 -6.52 13.90
C ASP A 215 -14.96 -7.17 15.29
N ARG A 216 -16.01 -7.31 16.09
CA ARG A 216 -15.96 -8.07 17.35
C ARG A 216 -15.53 -9.52 17.20
N SER A 217 -15.69 -10.12 16.03
CA SER A 217 -15.24 -11.49 15.77
C SER A 217 -13.73 -11.66 15.93
N PHE A 218 -12.94 -10.60 15.76
CA PHE A 218 -11.48 -10.66 15.96
C PHE A 218 -11.08 -10.79 17.43
N THR A 219 -11.86 -10.23 18.34
CA THR A 219 -11.47 -10.11 19.75
C THR A 219 -12.28 -11.01 20.69
N CYS A 220 -13.43 -11.53 20.30
CA CYS A 220 -14.30 -12.30 21.18
C CYS A 220 -13.73 -13.69 21.59
N LEU A 221 -12.73 -14.21 20.88
CA LEU A 221 -11.97 -15.41 21.24
C LEU A 221 -10.59 -15.09 21.86
N GLY A 222 -10.34 -13.85 22.26
CA GLY A 222 -9.04 -13.41 22.77
C GLY A 222 -8.01 -13.12 21.68
N GLY A 223 -8.44 -13.06 20.42
CA GLY A 223 -7.60 -12.66 19.28
C GLY A 223 -7.31 -11.16 19.26
N GLU A 224 -6.49 -10.75 18.33
CA GLU A 224 -6.11 -9.36 18.11
C GLU A 224 -6.75 -8.80 16.84
N MET A 225 -6.88 -7.48 16.76
CA MET A 225 -7.32 -6.82 15.53
C MET A 225 -6.34 -7.09 14.39
N PRO A 226 -6.82 -7.23 13.13
CA PRO A 226 -5.96 -7.49 11.99
C PRO A 226 -4.85 -6.45 11.84
N GLU A 227 -3.67 -6.94 11.49
CA GLU A 227 -2.46 -6.12 11.41
C GLU A 227 -2.49 -5.14 10.23
N MET A 228 -3.03 -5.57 9.08
CA MET A 228 -2.97 -4.78 7.85
C MET A 228 -4.29 -4.06 7.57
N VAL A 229 -4.16 -2.79 7.19
CA VAL A 229 -5.28 -1.95 6.79
C VAL A 229 -4.99 -1.27 5.45
N MET A 230 -6.04 -0.85 4.74
CA MET A 230 -5.92 0.06 3.62
C MET A 230 -6.56 1.42 3.96
N ALA A 231 -5.93 2.49 3.49
CA ALA A 231 -6.45 3.83 3.63
C ALA A 231 -7.48 4.14 2.52
N GLU A 232 -8.54 4.82 2.89
CA GLU A 232 -9.53 5.39 1.98
C GLU A 232 -9.51 6.92 2.07
N ARG A 233 -10.05 7.60 1.06
CA ARG A 233 -10.10 9.08 1.00
C ARG A 233 -10.66 9.71 2.29
N GLY A 234 -11.73 9.15 2.85
CA GLY A 234 -12.33 9.63 4.09
C GLY A 234 -11.42 9.50 5.32
N ASP A 235 -10.51 8.53 5.32
CA ASP A 235 -9.52 8.39 6.39
C ASP A 235 -8.50 9.52 6.32
N ILE A 236 -7.99 9.81 5.13
CA ILE A 236 -7.01 10.88 4.93
C ILE A 236 -7.63 12.24 5.30
N ARG A 237 -8.88 12.48 4.90
CA ARG A 237 -9.60 13.70 5.31
C ARG A 237 -9.64 13.87 6.83
N ARG A 238 -9.82 12.78 7.59
CA ARG A 238 -9.81 12.82 9.07
C ARG A 238 -8.42 13.02 9.67
N LEU A 239 -7.37 12.61 8.97
CA LEU A 239 -5.99 12.81 9.42
C LEU A 239 -5.54 14.26 9.28
N LEU A 240 -5.99 14.96 8.24
CA LEU A 240 -5.60 16.34 7.97
C LEU A 240 -6.28 17.30 8.95
N ALA A 241 -5.49 18.19 9.54
CA ALA A 241 -6.04 19.31 10.30
C ALA A 241 -6.66 20.34 9.35
N GLY A 242 -7.77 20.91 9.72
CA GLY A 242 -8.30 22.08 9.01
C GLY A 242 -7.28 23.23 9.02
N ARG A 243 -7.17 23.95 7.92
CA ARG A 243 -6.27 25.10 7.84
C ARG A 243 -6.88 26.27 8.64
N ASP A 244 -6.16 26.75 9.66
CA ASP A 244 -6.62 27.86 10.50
C ASP A 244 -6.73 29.15 9.66
N PRO A 245 -7.94 29.74 9.53
CA PRO A 245 -8.11 30.99 8.79
C PRO A 245 -7.32 32.17 9.39
N GLY A 246 -7.01 32.15 10.69
CA GLY A 246 -6.18 33.13 11.38
C GLY A 246 -4.69 32.84 11.34
N GLY A 247 -4.30 31.72 10.73
CA GLY A 247 -2.91 31.28 10.68
C GLY A 247 -2.03 32.17 9.77
N ASN A 248 -0.75 32.22 10.11
CA ASN A 248 0.28 32.88 9.30
C ASN A 248 1.26 31.85 8.73
N LYS A 249 2.17 32.28 7.83
CA LYS A 249 3.15 31.38 7.20
C LYS A 249 3.98 30.55 8.21
N GLY A 250 4.25 31.07 9.40
CA GLY A 250 4.97 30.34 10.46
C GLY A 250 4.12 29.24 11.12
N THR A 251 2.78 29.42 11.18
CA THR A 251 1.84 28.45 11.74
C THR A 251 1.83 27.16 10.92
N PHE A 252 2.01 27.26 9.59
CA PHE A 252 1.96 26.12 8.67
C PHE A 252 3.33 25.45 8.45
N GLY A 253 4.31 25.77 9.30
CA GLY A 253 5.61 25.10 9.41
C GLY A 253 6.72 25.72 8.60
N LYS A 254 7.92 25.64 9.17
CA LYS A 254 9.20 26.02 8.56
C LYS A 254 9.95 24.75 8.20
N ILE A 255 10.08 24.47 6.91
CA ILE A 255 10.67 23.23 6.41
C ILE A 255 11.98 23.51 5.73
N LEU A 256 13.04 22.82 6.16
CA LEU A 256 14.35 22.82 5.53
C LEU A 256 14.48 21.59 4.64
N ILE A 257 14.76 21.78 3.36
CA ILE A 257 15.05 20.73 2.38
C ILE A 257 16.55 20.71 2.09
N ILE A 258 17.23 19.66 2.49
CA ILE A 258 18.66 19.44 2.24
C ILE A 258 18.75 18.46 1.06
N ALA A 259 18.96 18.99 -0.13
CA ALA A 259 18.86 18.20 -1.36
C ALA A 259 19.65 18.84 -2.51
N GLY A 260 19.96 18.04 -3.52
CA GLY A 260 20.65 18.46 -4.72
C GLY A 260 22.17 18.53 -4.55
N SER A 261 22.88 18.01 -5.54
CA SER A 261 24.34 18.09 -5.69
C SER A 261 24.68 18.68 -7.05
N TYR A 262 25.97 18.72 -7.38
CA TYR A 262 26.41 19.13 -8.72
C TYR A 262 25.67 18.33 -9.81
N ALA A 263 25.08 19.04 -10.78
CA ALA A 263 24.26 18.50 -11.88
C ALA A 263 22.96 17.75 -11.48
N MET A 264 22.53 17.81 -10.20
CA MET A 264 21.32 17.14 -9.70
C MET A 264 20.36 18.13 -9.01
N CYS A 265 20.22 19.35 -9.54
CA CYS A 265 19.34 20.39 -9.04
C CYS A 265 17.84 19.97 -9.01
N GLY A 266 17.42 19.15 -9.98
CA GLY A 266 16.04 18.73 -10.15
C GLY A 266 15.44 18.08 -8.91
N ALA A 267 16.21 17.30 -8.15
CA ALA A 267 15.73 16.66 -6.93
C ALA A 267 15.37 17.69 -5.83
N ALA A 268 16.20 18.73 -5.68
CA ALA A 268 15.91 19.82 -4.75
C ALA A 268 14.67 20.63 -5.15
N LEU A 269 14.52 20.92 -6.45
CA LEU A 269 13.36 21.62 -6.98
C LEU A 269 12.07 20.84 -6.77
N LEU A 270 12.04 19.56 -7.19
CA LEU A 270 10.85 18.72 -7.08
C LEU A 270 10.41 18.53 -5.62
N SER A 271 11.36 18.30 -4.71
CA SER A 271 11.06 18.18 -3.28
C SER A 271 10.52 19.49 -2.69
N ALA A 272 11.14 20.62 -3.01
CA ALA A 272 10.74 21.92 -2.47
C ALA A 272 9.39 22.38 -3.02
N GLU A 273 9.16 22.27 -4.33
CA GLU A 273 7.89 22.63 -4.94
C GLU A 273 6.75 21.74 -4.45
N ALA A 274 6.96 20.42 -4.39
CA ALA A 274 5.98 19.49 -3.85
C ALA A 274 5.62 19.80 -2.38
N CYS A 275 6.63 20.16 -1.58
CA CYS A 275 6.43 20.56 -0.19
C CYS A 275 5.55 21.81 -0.08
N MET A 276 5.81 22.83 -0.88
CA MET A 276 5.01 24.06 -0.92
C MET A 276 3.59 23.81 -1.42
N ARG A 277 3.43 23.06 -2.50
CA ARG A 277 2.12 22.68 -3.07
C ARG A 277 1.30 21.80 -2.12
N ALA A 278 1.96 21.03 -1.25
CA ALA A 278 1.31 20.24 -0.20
C ALA A 278 0.95 21.06 1.05
N GLY A 279 1.20 22.37 1.06
CA GLY A 279 0.68 23.31 2.07
C GLY A 279 1.68 23.77 3.13
N ALA A 280 2.98 23.55 2.96
CA ALA A 280 4.01 24.10 3.83
C ALA A 280 3.97 25.65 3.86
N GLY A 281 4.16 26.24 5.04
CA GLY A 281 4.09 27.69 5.21
C GLY A 281 5.34 28.42 4.71
N MET A 282 6.51 27.86 4.97
CA MET A 282 7.82 28.37 4.49
C MET A 282 8.74 27.18 4.17
N VAL A 283 9.39 27.24 3.03
CA VAL A 283 10.39 26.27 2.59
C VAL A 283 11.73 26.97 2.38
N LYS A 284 12.78 26.38 2.93
CA LYS A 284 14.17 26.77 2.67
C LYS A 284 14.90 25.58 2.07
N VAL A 285 15.67 25.82 1.03
CA VAL A 285 16.51 24.79 0.39
C VAL A 285 17.97 25.03 0.78
N PHE A 286 18.64 23.97 1.27
CA PHE A 286 20.07 23.93 1.51
C PHE A 286 20.73 23.06 0.45
N THR A 287 21.53 23.65 -0.43
CA THR A 287 22.06 22.97 -1.62
C THR A 287 23.41 23.50 -2.09
N ARG A 288 23.99 22.88 -3.08
CA ARG A 288 25.21 23.32 -3.75
C ARG A 288 25.03 24.69 -4.42
N GLU A 289 26.08 25.52 -4.41
CA GLU A 289 26.06 26.88 -4.97
C GLU A 289 25.71 26.90 -6.46
N GLU A 290 26.10 25.88 -7.22
CA GLU A 290 25.81 25.76 -8.64
C GLU A 290 24.29 25.69 -8.94
N ASN A 291 23.49 25.27 -7.97
CA ASN A 291 22.03 25.17 -8.09
C ASN A 291 21.32 26.49 -7.85
N ARG A 292 22.01 27.52 -7.34
CA ARG A 292 21.44 28.78 -6.89
C ARG A 292 20.56 29.46 -7.95
N VAL A 293 21.12 29.69 -9.13
CA VAL A 293 20.40 30.43 -10.19
C VAL A 293 19.18 29.67 -10.63
N ILE A 294 19.29 28.36 -10.79
CA ILE A 294 18.20 27.49 -11.25
C ILE A 294 17.05 27.49 -10.25
N ILE A 295 17.33 27.39 -8.95
CA ILE A 295 16.27 27.37 -7.92
C ILE A 295 15.61 28.74 -7.82
N GLN A 296 16.37 29.83 -7.80
CA GLN A 296 15.80 31.19 -7.72
C GLN A 296 14.94 31.55 -8.93
N GLU A 297 15.28 31.03 -10.12
CA GLU A 297 14.49 31.24 -11.33
C GLU A 297 13.20 30.41 -11.34
N LYS A 298 13.27 29.12 -10.92
CA LYS A 298 12.15 28.18 -11.03
C LYS A 298 11.22 28.16 -9.82
N LEU A 299 11.72 28.54 -8.64
CA LEU A 299 10.98 28.52 -7.39
C LEU A 299 11.30 29.76 -6.54
N PRO A 300 10.89 30.96 -6.99
CA PRO A 300 11.23 32.23 -6.33
C PRO A 300 10.64 32.36 -4.91
N GLU A 301 9.63 31.58 -4.56
CA GLU A 301 9.03 31.57 -3.23
C GLU A 301 9.86 30.81 -2.18
N ALA A 302 10.81 29.96 -2.59
CA ALA A 302 11.67 29.24 -1.67
C ALA A 302 12.84 30.12 -1.20
N MET A 303 13.12 30.10 0.09
CA MET A 303 14.36 30.65 0.63
C MET A 303 15.52 29.69 0.29
N LEU A 304 16.73 30.23 0.20
CA LEU A 304 17.88 29.47 -0.25
C LEU A 304 19.12 29.77 0.60
N THR A 305 19.78 28.70 1.03
CA THR A 305 21.16 28.73 1.54
C THR A 305 22.00 27.82 0.66
N VAL A 306 23.16 28.32 0.24
CA VAL A 306 24.07 27.56 -0.64
C VAL A 306 25.42 27.31 0.02
N TYR A 307 26.07 26.22 -0.38
CA TYR A 307 27.43 25.87 0.04
C TYR A 307 28.29 25.51 -1.17
N SER A 308 29.58 25.85 -1.10
CA SER A 308 30.56 25.49 -2.13
C SER A 308 31.10 24.07 -1.94
N ALA A 309 31.66 23.48 -2.99
CA ALA A 309 32.31 22.18 -2.94
C ALA A 309 33.39 22.11 -1.87
N LEU A 310 33.58 20.94 -1.28
CA LEU A 310 34.77 20.67 -0.48
C LEU A 310 36.04 20.68 -1.36
N PRO A 311 37.06 21.49 -1.01
CA PRO A 311 38.31 21.50 -1.73
C PRO A 311 39.03 20.16 -1.60
N GLN A 312 40.02 19.92 -2.50
CA GLN A 312 40.80 18.69 -2.48
C GLN A 312 41.95 18.74 -1.46
N GLU A 313 42.49 19.93 -1.19
CA GLU A 313 43.58 20.12 -0.24
C GLU A 313 43.10 19.90 1.19
N PRO A 314 43.80 19.03 1.99
CA PRO A 314 43.33 18.63 3.31
C PRO A 314 43.08 19.80 4.28
N ASP A 315 44.01 20.76 4.37
CA ASP A 315 43.88 21.88 5.30
C ASP A 315 42.71 22.81 4.98
N GLN A 316 42.48 23.08 3.69
CA GLN A 316 41.32 23.88 3.23
C GLN A 316 39.99 23.12 3.38
N LYS A 317 40.08 21.79 3.28
CA LYS A 317 38.92 20.91 3.36
C LYS A 317 38.26 20.91 4.74
N GLU A 318 39.09 20.80 5.79
CA GLU A 318 38.59 20.82 7.18
C GLU A 318 37.92 22.15 7.50
N GLU A 319 38.52 23.27 7.12
CA GLU A 319 37.93 24.61 7.31
C GLU A 319 36.63 24.78 6.52
N ALA A 320 36.59 24.32 5.25
CA ALA A 320 35.39 24.37 4.42
C ALA A 320 34.26 23.49 5.00
N ALA A 321 34.60 22.28 5.47
CA ALA A 321 33.63 21.39 6.13
C ALA A 321 33.06 22.03 7.41
N GLY A 322 33.88 22.71 8.20
CA GLY A 322 33.46 23.45 9.38
C GLY A 322 32.47 24.59 9.02
N ARG A 323 32.77 25.36 7.95
CA ARG A 323 31.85 26.42 7.47
C ARG A 323 30.51 25.87 6.97
N ILE A 324 30.54 24.76 6.20
CA ILE A 324 29.31 24.10 5.73
C ILE A 324 28.47 23.60 6.90
N ALA A 325 29.11 22.90 7.86
CA ALA A 325 28.43 22.41 9.04
C ALA A 325 27.82 23.54 9.88
N GLN A 326 28.53 24.66 10.06
CA GLN A 326 27.99 25.81 10.80
C GLN A 326 26.80 26.44 10.09
N SER A 327 26.91 26.68 8.77
CA SER A 327 25.80 27.22 7.97
C SER A 327 24.56 26.31 8.02
N LEU A 328 24.78 25.00 8.02
CA LEU A 328 23.68 24.04 8.19
C LEU A 328 23.06 24.12 9.59
N ARG A 329 23.87 24.21 10.66
CA ARG A 329 23.35 24.37 12.04
C ARG A 329 22.49 25.63 12.18
N ASP A 330 22.87 26.75 11.56
CA ASP A 330 22.09 27.99 11.57
C ASP A 330 20.71 27.79 10.91
N ASP A 331 20.64 27.03 9.80
CA ASP A 331 19.40 26.70 9.13
C ASP A 331 18.56 25.66 9.92
N LEU A 332 19.19 24.68 10.56
CA LEU A 332 18.51 23.74 11.45
C LEU A 332 17.86 24.46 12.63
N ALA A 333 18.51 25.49 13.19
CA ALA A 333 17.93 26.31 14.26
C ALA A 333 16.70 27.11 13.81
N TRP A 334 16.60 27.44 12.53
CA TRP A 334 15.42 28.11 11.96
C TRP A 334 14.26 27.13 11.70
N ALA A 335 14.54 25.89 11.31
CA ALA A 335 13.55 24.91 10.82
C ALA A 335 12.71 24.28 11.95
N ASP A 336 11.47 23.93 11.67
CA ASP A 336 10.63 23.04 12.50
C ASP A 336 10.77 21.58 12.06
N LEU A 337 10.88 21.35 10.75
CA LEU A 337 10.96 20.05 10.10
C LEU A 337 12.07 20.05 9.04
N ILE A 338 12.68 18.90 8.85
CA ILE A 338 13.76 18.71 7.89
C ILE A 338 13.43 17.57 6.92
N ALA A 339 13.74 17.75 5.63
CA ALA A 339 13.83 16.65 4.68
C ALA A 339 15.25 16.60 4.12
N ILE A 340 15.87 15.42 4.13
CA ILE A 340 17.24 15.24 3.66
C ILE A 340 17.36 14.00 2.79
N GLY A 341 18.20 14.08 1.75
CA GLY A 341 18.61 12.90 1.02
C GLY A 341 18.51 12.95 -0.49
N PRO A 342 17.48 13.54 -1.08
CA PRO A 342 17.36 13.59 -2.53
C PRO A 342 18.60 14.21 -3.17
N ALA A 343 19.40 13.34 -3.84
CA ALA A 343 20.60 13.73 -4.57
C ALA A 343 21.66 14.56 -3.79
N ILE A 344 21.85 14.29 -2.48
CA ILE A 344 22.94 14.93 -1.71
C ILE A 344 24.33 14.33 -2.01
N GLY A 345 24.35 13.20 -2.72
CA GLY A 345 25.56 12.42 -2.95
C GLY A 345 25.94 11.53 -1.76
N ARG A 346 26.64 10.43 -2.04
CA ARG A 346 27.08 9.45 -1.02
C ARG A 346 28.54 9.66 -0.60
N GLY A 347 29.18 10.70 -1.11
CA GLY A 347 30.56 11.09 -0.80
C GLY A 347 30.67 11.80 0.56
N GLU A 348 31.79 12.50 0.74
CA GLU A 348 32.12 13.20 1.99
C GLU A 348 31.13 14.31 2.31
N GLU A 349 30.69 15.08 1.30
CA GLU A 349 29.71 16.16 1.48
C GLU A 349 28.37 15.61 2.02
N GLY A 350 27.82 14.57 1.37
CA GLY A 350 26.57 13.96 1.82
C GLY A 350 26.67 13.38 3.24
N ARG A 351 27.79 12.74 3.57
CA ARG A 351 28.06 12.27 4.94
C ARG A 351 28.18 13.42 5.94
N LEU A 352 28.85 14.52 5.56
CA LEU A 352 28.97 15.70 6.41
C LEU A 352 27.58 16.29 6.72
N LEU A 353 26.75 16.50 5.70
CA LEU A 353 25.40 17.07 5.87
C LEU A 353 24.54 16.19 6.77
N LEU A 354 24.52 14.88 6.50
CA LEU A 354 23.68 13.95 7.28
C LEU A 354 24.17 13.81 8.72
N ARG A 355 25.49 13.69 8.94
CA ARG A 355 26.03 13.61 10.30
C ARG A 355 25.79 14.89 11.08
N THR A 356 25.97 16.07 10.48
CA THR A 356 25.65 17.35 11.13
C THR A 356 24.19 17.40 11.57
N LEU A 357 23.24 16.97 10.72
CA LEU A 357 21.84 16.88 11.11
C LEU A 357 21.62 15.90 12.27
N LEU A 358 22.18 14.70 12.19
CA LEU A 358 21.96 13.67 13.22
C LEU A 358 22.60 14.05 14.56
N GLU A 359 23.76 14.72 14.58
CA GLU A 359 24.37 15.28 15.80
C GLU A 359 23.46 16.32 16.47
N GLU A 360 22.80 17.20 15.69
CA GLU A 360 21.83 18.17 16.20
C GLU A 360 20.50 17.54 16.66
N THR A 361 20.23 16.28 16.29
CA THR A 361 19.05 15.52 16.72
C THR A 361 19.37 14.45 17.77
N ALA A 362 20.60 14.35 18.24
CA ALA A 362 21.02 13.40 19.27
C ALA A 362 20.26 13.65 20.59
N ARG A 363 20.19 12.60 21.42
CA ARG A 363 19.60 12.70 22.77
C ARG A 363 20.37 13.71 23.60
N ARG A 364 19.62 14.52 24.36
CA ARG A 364 20.22 15.46 25.30
C ARG A 364 20.83 14.71 26.48
N ASP A 365 22.01 15.15 26.90
CA ASP A 365 22.57 14.74 28.18
C ASP A 365 21.69 15.22 29.34
N GLU A 366 21.76 14.52 30.48
CA GLU A 366 21.01 14.86 31.71
C GLU A 366 21.25 16.30 32.21
N CYS A 367 22.33 16.94 31.77
CA CYS A 367 22.69 18.34 32.08
C CYS A 367 21.99 19.41 31.23
N GLY A 368 21.12 19.05 30.26
CA GLY A 368 20.34 20.01 29.50
C GLY A 368 21.10 20.83 28.42
N SER A 369 22.38 20.54 28.18
CA SER A 369 23.17 21.14 27.12
C SER A 369 22.78 20.54 25.77
N GLY A 370 21.92 21.21 25.02
CA GLY A 370 21.47 20.81 23.70
C GLY A 370 20.88 22.00 22.92
N PRO A 371 20.58 21.86 21.62
CA PRO A 371 20.13 22.97 20.78
C PRO A 371 18.90 23.68 21.36
N SER A 372 18.88 24.99 21.26
CA SER A 372 17.87 25.87 21.86
C SER A 372 16.47 25.74 21.28
N LYS A 373 16.34 25.13 20.09
CA LYS A 373 15.07 24.89 19.41
C LYS A 373 14.93 23.40 19.07
N LYS A 374 13.77 22.84 19.40
CA LYS A 374 13.48 21.42 19.16
C LYS A 374 12.97 21.21 17.72
N ILE A 375 13.75 20.49 16.91
CA ILE A 375 13.29 19.91 15.64
C ILE A 375 12.13 18.95 15.94
N LYS A 376 11.00 19.09 15.23
CA LYS A 376 9.79 18.31 15.47
C LYS A 376 9.74 17.02 14.66
N GLY A 377 10.44 16.98 13.52
CA GLY A 377 10.47 15.79 12.67
C GLY A 377 11.45 15.88 11.53
N ILE A 378 11.86 14.71 11.05
CA ILE A 378 12.77 14.54 9.92
C ILE A 378 12.21 13.52 8.92
N VAL A 379 12.43 13.77 7.63
CA VAL A 379 12.20 12.84 6.52
C VAL A 379 13.54 12.52 5.90
N ILE A 380 13.87 11.24 5.78
CA ILE A 380 15.15 10.76 5.24
C ILE A 380 14.87 9.89 4.02
N ASP A 381 15.45 10.25 2.87
CA ASP A 381 15.24 9.57 1.59
C ASP A 381 16.54 9.34 0.82
N ALA A 382 16.50 8.54 -0.19
CA ALA A 382 17.49 8.39 -1.26
C ALA A 382 18.94 8.21 -0.73
N ASP A 383 19.88 9.08 -1.12
CA ASP A 383 21.31 8.96 -0.76
C ASP A 383 21.53 8.93 0.76
N ALA A 384 20.72 9.64 1.55
CA ALA A 384 20.84 9.62 3.00
C ALA A 384 20.54 8.23 3.59
N LEU A 385 19.57 7.49 3.05
CA LEU A 385 19.29 6.12 3.46
C LEU A 385 20.46 5.18 3.17
N ARG A 386 21.09 5.35 2.00
CA ARG A 386 22.24 4.55 1.61
C ARG A 386 23.49 4.88 2.45
N ILE A 387 23.65 6.13 2.87
CA ILE A 387 24.72 6.52 3.80
C ILE A 387 24.50 5.83 5.15
N ILE A 388 23.28 5.86 5.70
CA ILE A 388 22.95 5.16 6.96
C ILE A 388 23.28 3.66 6.85
N ALA A 389 22.88 3.02 5.76
CA ALA A 389 23.09 1.59 5.56
C ALA A 389 24.56 1.18 5.41
N SER A 390 25.44 2.08 4.92
CA SER A 390 26.82 1.77 4.55
C SER A 390 27.89 2.40 5.47
N ASP A 391 27.51 3.30 6.38
CA ASP A 391 28.43 4.05 7.22
C ASP A 391 28.12 3.84 8.71
N GLU A 392 28.93 3.06 9.39
CA GLU A 392 28.72 2.65 10.77
C GLU A 392 28.59 3.83 11.75
N LYS A 393 29.34 4.92 11.55
CA LYS A 393 29.25 6.12 12.38
C LYS A 393 27.90 6.80 12.21
N THR A 394 27.42 6.91 10.98
CA THR A 394 26.09 7.50 10.68
C THR A 394 24.96 6.61 11.17
N ASP A 395 25.07 5.28 11.06
CA ASP A 395 24.11 4.33 11.63
C ASP A 395 24.03 4.47 13.16
N ALA A 396 25.16 4.63 13.84
CA ALA A 396 25.19 4.85 15.28
C ALA A 396 24.47 6.15 15.68
N LEU A 397 24.77 7.27 15.01
CA LEU A 397 24.08 8.54 15.23
C LEU A 397 22.57 8.44 14.99
N MET A 398 22.16 7.73 13.93
CA MET A 398 20.74 7.52 13.63
C MET A 398 20.01 6.74 14.74
N ARG A 399 20.66 5.76 15.36
CA ARG A 399 20.13 5.00 16.50
C ARG A 399 20.06 5.82 17.79
N ASP A 400 20.99 6.76 17.98
CA ASP A 400 21.08 7.61 19.17
C ASP A 400 20.20 8.88 19.09
N ARG A 401 19.52 9.12 18.01
CA ARG A 401 18.60 10.25 17.80
C ARG A 401 17.54 10.35 18.91
N ASP A 402 17.17 11.56 19.31
CA ASP A 402 16.05 11.81 20.23
C ASP A 402 14.74 11.21 19.65
N ARG A 403 14.22 10.22 20.35
CA ARG A 403 13.02 9.47 19.92
C ARG A 403 11.74 10.29 19.98
N SER A 404 11.75 11.47 20.56
CA SER A 404 10.64 12.41 20.55
C SER A 404 10.52 13.19 19.23
N ILE A 405 11.56 13.15 18.39
CA ILE A 405 11.56 13.70 17.04
C ILE A 405 10.92 12.67 16.11
N GLU A 406 9.83 13.04 15.44
CA GLU A 406 9.22 12.17 14.43
C GLU A 406 10.20 11.90 13.29
N CYS A 407 10.36 10.65 12.92
CA CYS A 407 11.26 10.25 11.85
C CYS A 407 10.56 9.38 10.83
N VAL A 408 10.60 9.78 9.56
CA VAL A 408 10.03 9.03 8.45
C VAL A 408 11.13 8.68 7.45
N LEU A 409 11.35 7.40 7.22
CA LEU A 409 12.21 6.87 6.16
C LEU A 409 11.36 6.51 4.95
N THR A 410 11.82 6.87 3.75
CA THR A 410 11.05 6.63 2.51
C THR A 410 11.80 5.75 1.50
N PRO A 411 12.26 4.53 1.89
CA PRO A 411 13.05 3.68 1.01
C PRO A 411 12.24 3.08 -0.14
N HIS A 412 12.81 3.02 -1.34
CA HIS A 412 12.40 2.06 -2.35
C HIS A 412 13.01 0.67 -2.04
N LEU A 413 12.59 -0.39 -2.76
CA LEU A 413 12.92 -1.77 -2.41
C LEU A 413 14.45 -2.04 -2.26
N ALA A 414 15.31 -1.44 -3.09
CA ALA A 414 16.74 -1.64 -2.99
C ALA A 414 17.35 -0.89 -1.76
N GLU A 415 16.93 0.35 -1.49
CA GLU A 415 17.31 1.09 -0.28
C GLU A 415 16.80 0.40 0.98
N PHE A 416 15.61 -0.16 0.91
CA PHE A 416 15.02 -0.96 1.99
C PHE A 416 15.85 -2.22 2.29
N ALA A 417 16.30 -2.93 1.25
CA ALA A 417 17.18 -4.10 1.39
C ALA A 417 18.54 -3.72 1.99
N ASP A 418 19.11 -2.58 1.56
CA ASP A 418 20.35 -2.05 2.12
C ASP A 418 20.21 -1.76 3.63
N LEU A 419 19.12 -1.07 4.05
CA LEU A 419 18.84 -0.77 5.46
C LEU A 419 18.57 -2.02 6.31
N ALA A 420 17.96 -3.04 5.74
CA ALA A 420 17.70 -4.32 6.39
C ALA A 420 18.91 -5.25 6.39
N HIS A 421 19.98 -4.92 5.65
CA HIS A 421 21.16 -5.75 5.42
C HIS A 421 20.83 -7.15 4.85
N VAL A 422 19.88 -7.21 3.91
CA VAL A 422 19.45 -8.44 3.23
C VAL A 422 19.50 -8.28 1.72
N SER A 423 19.33 -9.38 0.97
CA SER A 423 19.19 -9.28 -0.49
C SER A 423 17.86 -8.61 -0.87
N VAL A 424 17.81 -7.97 -2.04
CA VAL A 424 16.55 -7.39 -2.58
C VAL A 424 15.46 -8.45 -2.70
N LYS A 425 15.83 -9.70 -3.02
CA LYS A 425 14.90 -10.82 -3.12
C LYS A 425 14.30 -11.18 -1.75
N ASP A 426 15.13 -11.29 -0.72
CA ASP A 426 14.67 -11.61 0.64
C ASP A 426 13.81 -10.47 1.21
N ALA A 427 14.24 -9.23 0.98
CA ALA A 427 13.46 -8.04 1.32
C ALA A 427 12.05 -8.02 0.69
N ALA A 428 11.93 -8.49 -0.56
CA ALA A 428 10.64 -8.57 -1.25
C ALA A 428 9.73 -9.68 -0.73
N VAL A 429 10.31 -10.81 -0.28
CA VAL A 429 9.58 -11.98 0.20
C VAL A 429 8.97 -11.74 1.58
N ASP A 430 9.73 -11.16 2.52
CA ASP A 430 9.27 -10.92 3.90
C ASP A 430 9.36 -9.44 4.28
N ARG A 431 8.74 -8.62 3.46
CA ARG A 431 8.78 -7.16 3.55
C ARG A 431 8.26 -6.64 4.89
N ILE A 432 7.19 -7.24 5.41
CA ILE A 432 6.56 -6.84 6.67
C ILE A 432 7.51 -7.02 7.84
N HIS A 433 8.13 -8.18 7.94
CA HIS A 433 9.09 -8.49 9.01
C HIS A 433 10.27 -7.51 9.00
N HIS A 434 10.90 -7.31 7.84
CA HIS A 434 12.02 -6.38 7.73
C HIS A 434 11.63 -4.92 7.97
N MET A 435 10.41 -4.50 7.58
CA MET A 435 9.91 -3.16 7.94
C MET A 435 9.87 -2.96 9.45
N ARG A 436 9.36 -3.95 10.19
CA ARG A 436 9.31 -3.88 11.66
C ARG A 436 10.70 -3.80 12.27
N GLN A 437 11.64 -4.62 11.79
CA GLN A 437 13.03 -4.56 12.25
C GLN A 437 13.65 -3.17 12.06
N ILE A 438 13.41 -2.51 10.91
CA ILE A 438 13.91 -1.14 10.67
C ILE A 438 13.20 -0.13 11.58
N CYS A 439 11.87 -0.24 11.74
CA CYS A 439 11.11 0.62 12.64
C CYS A 439 11.63 0.53 14.08
N ASP A 440 11.89 -0.67 14.56
CA ASP A 440 12.40 -0.92 15.93
C ASP A 440 13.84 -0.42 16.07
N ARG A 441 14.72 -0.74 15.12
CA ARG A 441 16.14 -0.35 15.14
C ARG A 441 16.32 1.15 15.23
N TYR A 442 15.57 1.91 14.43
CA TYR A 442 15.73 3.37 14.35
C TYR A 442 14.62 4.15 15.06
N SER A 443 13.68 3.50 15.71
CA SER A 443 12.52 4.16 16.30
C SER A 443 11.83 5.14 15.35
N CYS A 444 11.44 4.67 14.16
CA CYS A 444 10.95 5.50 13.06
C CYS A 444 9.67 4.93 12.42
N THR A 445 9.10 5.69 11.51
CA THR A 445 8.13 5.23 10.53
C THR A 445 8.85 4.88 9.24
N VAL A 446 8.50 3.76 8.62
CA VAL A 446 8.99 3.35 7.29
C VAL A 446 7.85 3.45 6.29
N LEU A 447 8.02 4.29 5.27
CA LEU A 447 7.19 4.40 4.09
C LEU A 447 7.91 3.67 2.95
N GLY A 448 7.68 2.37 2.85
CA GLY A 448 8.32 1.51 1.84
C GLY A 448 7.67 1.66 0.47
N LYS A 449 8.35 2.39 -0.43
CA LYS A 449 7.89 2.69 -1.80
C LYS A 449 7.86 1.44 -2.68
N ASP A 450 6.70 1.16 -3.30
CA ASP A 450 6.52 0.09 -4.28
C ASP A 450 5.20 0.31 -5.02
N ALA A 451 4.87 -0.58 -5.97
CA ALA A 451 3.56 -0.64 -6.63
C ALA A 451 2.39 -0.74 -5.63
N ARG A 452 2.64 -1.28 -4.45
CA ARG A 452 1.79 -1.19 -3.25
C ARG A 452 2.65 -0.69 -2.10
N THR A 453 2.59 0.60 -1.85
CA THR A 453 3.32 1.24 -0.75
C THR A 453 2.79 0.75 0.58
N LEU A 454 3.69 0.30 1.44
CA LEU A 454 3.39 -0.12 2.81
C LEU A 454 3.98 0.89 3.80
N ILE A 455 3.22 1.23 4.83
CA ILE A 455 3.65 2.13 5.89
C ILE A 455 3.53 1.40 7.23
N ALA A 456 4.64 1.36 7.97
CA ALA A 456 4.71 0.81 9.33
C ALA A 456 5.40 1.79 10.27
N SER A 457 5.10 1.71 11.56
CA SER A 457 5.76 2.50 12.60
C SER A 457 6.21 1.65 13.78
N LYS A 458 7.06 2.24 14.63
CA LYS A 458 7.50 1.63 15.89
C LYS A 458 6.39 1.50 16.94
N ALA A 459 5.44 2.44 16.94
CA ALA A 459 4.43 2.56 17.99
C ALA A 459 3.21 1.68 17.71
N GLY A 460 2.91 1.42 16.42
CA GLY A 460 1.71 0.76 15.98
C GLY A 460 1.93 -0.66 15.47
N ARG A 461 1.01 -1.56 15.81
CA ARG A 461 0.94 -2.88 15.16
C ARG A 461 0.41 -2.81 13.73
N GLN A 462 -0.35 -1.76 13.41
CA GLN A 462 -0.97 -1.61 12.10
C GLN A 462 0.03 -1.25 11.01
N ILE A 463 -0.11 -1.91 9.87
CA ILE A 463 0.56 -1.61 8.61
C ILE A 463 -0.49 -1.09 7.64
N CYS A 464 -0.29 0.12 7.13
CA CYS A 464 -1.18 0.68 6.12
C CYS A 464 -0.67 0.36 4.72
N MET A 465 -1.54 -0.17 3.87
CA MET A 465 -1.30 -0.34 2.45
C MET A 465 -1.98 0.79 1.67
N ILE A 466 -1.26 1.41 0.76
CA ILE A 466 -1.81 2.34 -0.22
C ILE A 466 -2.13 1.56 -1.50
N THR A 467 -3.39 1.57 -1.89
CA THR A 467 -3.91 0.75 -2.99
C THR A 467 -4.19 1.51 -4.28
N ASN A 468 -4.27 2.85 -4.22
CA ASN A 468 -4.31 3.76 -5.36
C ASN A 468 -2.90 4.01 -5.93
N GLY A 469 -2.82 4.75 -7.03
CA GLY A 469 -1.62 4.95 -7.82
C GLY A 469 -1.52 3.98 -8.99
N ASN A 470 -0.60 4.25 -9.91
CA ASN A 470 -0.48 3.52 -11.17
C ASN A 470 0.98 3.46 -11.64
N SER A 471 1.23 2.65 -12.70
CA SER A 471 2.57 2.38 -13.21
C SER A 471 3.27 3.60 -13.85
N GLY A 472 2.53 4.62 -14.26
CA GLY A 472 3.09 5.88 -14.77
C GLY A 472 3.88 6.66 -13.72
N MET A 473 3.62 6.41 -12.42
CA MET A 473 4.39 7.01 -11.32
C MET A 473 5.82 6.44 -11.20
N ALA A 474 6.15 5.37 -11.90
CA ALA A 474 7.50 4.81 -12.00
C ALA A 474 8.38 5.66 -12.94
N THR A 475 8.56 6.94 -12.60
CA THR A 475 9.36 7.94 -13.33
C THR A 475 10.36 8.60 -12.39
N ALA A 476 11.49 9.07 -12.95
CA ALA A 476 12.51 9.77 -12.17
C ALA A 476 11.92 11.03 -11.50
N GLY A 477 12.30 11.27 -10.25
CA GLY A 477 11.83 12.40 -9.46
C GLY A 477 10.51 12.18 -8.71
N SER A 478 9.77 11.10 -8.98
CA SER A 478 8.52 10.78 -8.25
C SER A 478 8.77 10.57 -6.74
N GLY A 479 9.90 9.97 -6.37
CA GLY A 479 10.35 9.85 -4.97
C GLY A 479 10.63 11.20 -4.32
N ASP A 480 11.30 12.11 -5.05
CA ASP A 480 11.61 13.45 -4.56
C ASP A 480 10.34 14.26 -4.27
N VAL A 481 9.32 14.12 -5.13
CA VAL A 481 7.97 14.67 -4.91
C VAL A 481 7.37 14.12 -3.62
N LEU A 482 7.41 12.80 -3.42
CA LEU A 482 6.89 12.16 -2.20
C LEU A 482 7.62 12.64 -0.93
N THR A 483 8.93 12.84 -1.00
CA THR A 483 9.72 13.39 0.12
C THR A 483 9.22 14.77 0.51
N GLY A 484 8.99 15.66 -0.46
CA GLY A 484 8.42 16.99 -0.22
C GLY A 484 7.02 16.94 0.38
N ILE A 485 6.13 16.09 -0.15
CA ILE A 485 4.78 15.90 0.40
C ILE A 485 4.86 15.38 1.84
N THR A 486 5.73 14.39 2.11
CA THR A 486 5.87 13.81 3.45
C THR A 486 6.31 14.85 4.48
N ALA A 487 7.25 15.72 4.13
CA ALA A 487 7.67 16.82 4.98
C ALA A 487 6.53 17.80 5.28
N ALA A 488 5.72 18.17 4.27
CA ALA A 488 4.55 19.03 4.47
C ALA A 488 3.48 18.34 5.34
N MET A 489 3.23 17.05 5.16
CA MET A 489 2.23 16.32 5.94
C MET A 489 2.61 16.18 7.42
N LEU A 490 3.88 16.18 7.78
CA LEU A 490 4.31 16.26 9.18
C LEU A 490 3.86 17.58 9.87
N CYS A 491 3.58 18.65 9.11
CA CYS A 491 2.93 19.85 9.63
C CYS A 491 1.39 19.74 9.60
N ALA A 492 0.85 19.18 8.53
CA ALA A 492 -0.57 19.27 8.18
C ALA A 492 -1.47 18.28 8.93
N VAL A 493 -0.93 17.13 9.39
CA VAL A 493 -1.73 16.17 10.16
C VAL A 493 -2.01 16.68 11.58
N SER A 494 -3.21 16.37 12.07
CA SER A 494 -3.64 16.74 13.42
C SER A 494 -2.66 16.25 14.50
N PRO A 495 -2.49 16.94 15.62
CA PRO A 495 -1.73 16.46 16.77
C PRO A 495 -2.25 15.10 17.26
N GLY A 496 -1.39 14.28 17.85
CA GLY A 496 -1.76 12.98 18.43
C GLY A 496 -0.63 11.96 18.31
N GLU A 497 -0.89 10.75 18.80
CA GLU A 497 0.06 9.65 18.79
C GLU A 497 0.45 9.26 17.36
N ASP A 498 1.66 8.78 17.20
CA ASP A 498 2.21 8.25 15.95
C ASP A 498 2.06 9.21 14.74
N LYS A 499 2.41 10.47 14.99
CA LYS A 499 2.26 11.55 14.00
C LYS A 499 3.02 11.25 12.71
N GLY A 500 4.21 10.68 12.80
CA GLY A 500 5.02 10.27 11.66
C GLY A 500 4.31 9.26 10.77
N TYR A 501 3.68 8.24 11.36
CA TYR A 501 2.89 7.26 10.61
C TYR A 501 1.70 7.90 9.89
N ARG A 502 0.93 8.73 10.60
CA ARG A 502 -0.24 9.40 10.01
C ARG A 502 0.16 10.35 8.89
N ALA A 503 1.27 11.06 9.04
CA ALA A 503 1.82 11.92 8.00
C ALA A 503 2.28 11.11 6.78
N ALA A 504 2.96 9.98 6.99
CA ALA A 504 3.40 9.09 5.92
C ALA A 504 2.21 8.47 5.16
N VAL A 505 1.15 8.06 5.87
CA VAL A 505 -0.09 7.54 5.25
C VAL A 505 -0.76 8.62 4.41
N ALA A 506 -0.92 9.84 4.94
CA ALA A 506 -1.50 10.95 4.20
C ALA A 506 -0.67 11.31 2.97
N ALA A 507 0.66 11.41 3.12
CA ALA A 507 1.58 11.74 2.03
C ALA A 507 1.52 10.73 0.89
N ALA A 508 1.63 9.43 1.21
CA ALA A 508 1.60 8.37 0.22
C ALA A 508 0.26 8.29 -0.51
N TYR A 509 -0.86 8.51 0.20
CA TYR A 509 -2.18 8.53 -0.42
C TYR A 509 -2.35 9.74 -1.35
N ILE A 510 -1.97 10.95 -0.91
CA ILE A 510 -2.05 12.18 -1.73
C ILE A 510 -1.19 12.05 -2.99
N HIS A 511 0.03 11.52 -2.85
CA HIS A 511 0.94 11.27 -3.96
C HIS A 511 0.34 10.30 -4.98
N ALA A 512 -0.26 9.18 -4.51
CA ALA A 512 -0.92 8.20 -5.34
C ALA A 512 -2.18 8.76 -6.03
N GLU A 513 -3.00 9.55 -5.32
CA GLU A 513 -4.18 10.22 -5.88
C GLU A 513 -3.77 11.23 -6.98
N ALA A 514 -2.68 11.98 -6.79
CA ALA A 514 -2.13 12.85 -7.82
C ALA A 514 -1.71 12.03 -9.06
N GLY A 515 -1.08 10.87 -8.86
CA GLY A 515 -0.75 9.93 -9.95
C GLY A 515 -1.96 9.45 -10.72
N ASP A 516 -3.06 9.12 -10.04
CA ASP A 516 -4.30 8.67 -10.70
C ASP A 516 -5.01 9.81 -11.45
N ILE A 517 -4.92 11.04 -10.97
CA ILE A 517 -5.36 12.22 -11.71
C ILE A 517 -4.53 12.40 -12.98
N CYS A 518 -3.20 12.27 -12.90
CA CYS A 518 -2.31 12.35 -14.06
C CYS A 518 -2.61 11.25 -15.08
N LYS A 519 -2.76 10.01 -14.63
CA LYS A 519 -3.15 8.89 -15.51
C LYS A 519 -4.43 9.19 -16.29
N LYS A 520 -5.44 9.74 -15.62
CA LYS A 520 -6.71 10.10 -16.27
C LYS A 520 -6.58 11.19 -17.32
N ASN A 521 -5.68 12.14 -17.11
CA ASN A 521 -5.51 13.30 -17.97
C ASN A 521 -4.49 13.07 -19.09
N LEU A 522 -3.38 12.37 -18.81
CA LEU A 522 -2.21 12.24 -19.67
C LEU A 522 -1.95 10.78 -20.11
N GLY A 523 -2.52 9.80 -19.40
CA GLY A 523 -2.15 8.40 -19.52
C GLY A 523 -0.88 8.05 -18.73
N GLU A 524 -0.61 6.73 -18.60
CA GLU A 524 0.52 6.25 -17.79
C GLU A 524 1.90 6.42 -18.45
N ARG A 525 1.97 6.56 -19.77
CA ARG A 525 3.24 6.56 -20.51
C ARG A 525 3.91 7.92 -20.59
N THR A 526 3.17 9.00 -20.43
CA THR A 526 3.64 10.36 -20.69
C THR A 526 3.81 11.21 -19.44
N MET A 527 3.35 10.70 -18.29
CA MET A 527 3.46 11.46 -17.04
C MET A 527 4.90 11.50 -16.54
N ILE A 528 5.29 12.66 -16.01
CA ILE A 528 6.57 12.90 -15.33
C ILE A 528 6.34 13.45 -13.92
N ALA A 529 7.39 13.56 -13.11
CA ALA A 529 7.27 14.02 -11.71
C ALA A 529 6.65 15.43 -11.57
N GLY A 530 6.92 16.35 -12.51
CA GLY A 530 6.31 17.68 -12.53
C GLY A 530 4.79 17.65 -12.67
N ASP A 531 4.24 16.68 -13.40
CA ASP A 531 2.79 16.51 -13.54
C ASP A 531 2.14 16.11 -12.21
N LEU A 532 2.82 15.27 -11.42
CA LEU A 532 2.37 14.89 -10.08
C LEU A 532 2.23 16.14 -9.19
N ILE A 533 3.23 17.05 -9.24
CA ILE A 533 3.20 18.30 -8.49
C ILE A 533 2.01 19.18 -8.96
N ALA A 534 1.82 19.32 -10.26
CA ALA A 534 0.71 20.08 -10.82
C ALA A 534 -0.67 19.52 -10.40
N ALA A 535 -0.77 18.21 -10.19
CA ALA A 535 -2.00 17.54 -9.77
C ALA A 535 -2.26 17.63 -8.25
N LEU A 536 -1.26 17.99 -7.41
CA LEU A 536 -1.39 17.95 -5.93
C LEU A 536 -2.55 18.81 -5.42
N GLY A 537 -2.72 20.03 -5.92
CA GLY A 537 -3.82 20.89 -5.49
C GLY A 537 -5.18 20.24 -5.69
N ARG A 538 -5.39 19.60 -6.85
CA ARG A 538 -6.64 18.87 -7.13
C ARG A 538 -6.78 17.62 -6.27
N ALA A 539 -5.70 16.88 -6.04
CA ALA A 539 -5.72 15.69 -5.19
C ALA A 539 -6.11 16.05 -3.75
N ILE A 540 -5.53 17.11 -3.20
CA ILE A 540 -5.84 17.60 -1.85
C ILE A 540 -7.30 18.08 -1.78
N ALA A 541 -7.75 18.90 -2.72
CA ALA A 541 -9.12 19.40 -2.77
C ALA A 541 -10.15 18.25 -2.85
N LEU A 542 -9.91 17.21 -3.65
CA LEU A 542 -10.76 16.03 -3.69
C LEU A 542 -10.81 15.27 -2.35
N ILE A 543 -9.74 15.29 -1.58
CA ILE A 543 -9.65 14.62 -0.28
C ILE A 543 -10.34 15.45 0.80
N THR A 544 -10.06 16.76 0.86
CA THR A 544 -10.61 17.67 1.88
C THR A 544 -12.07 18.04 1.61
N GLY A 545 -12.48 18.00 0.34
CA GLY A 545 -13.83 18.42 -0.09
C GLY A 545 -13.92 19.93 -0.33
N GLU A 546 -12.77 20.57 -0.60
CA GLU A 546 -12.65 21.97 -0.98
C GLU A 546 -12.89 22.19 -2.48
#